data_3189cc0a64fc9d79b9f3e17192a55e33
#
_entry.id   3189cc0a64fc9d79b9f3e17192a55e33
#
_cell.length_a   1.000
_cell.length_b   1.000
_cell.length_c   1.000
_cell.angle_alpha   90.00
_cell.angle_beta   90.00
_cell.angle_gamma   90.00
#
_symmetry.space_group_name_H-M   'P 1'
#
loop_
_entity.id
_entity.type
_entity.pdbx_description
1 polymer ?
#
loop_
_entity_poly.entity_id
_entity_poly.type
_entity_poly.pdbx_seq_one_letter_code
_entity_poly.pdbx_strand_id
1 'polypeptide(L)'
;ERMVEAPFINSKNFVMNLNQGDFTTANRVSEEINKVFGPNVAKALDHTSISVRAPKDPSQKVGFMSLLENIEVEPASPIAKVVVNARTGTIVIGGDVRVTPAAVSHGSLTVKVTEDTNTTPGQTLYDDAGNVTTATAATTEADSKVEAGAATASAFVFDAGTSLADVVDAINAIGTTSADLVAILEALRAAGALR
;
A
#
# COMPACT_ATOMS: atom_id res chain seq x y z
N GLU A 1 -18.41 -50.73 5.39
CA GLU A 1 -18.12 -49.27 5.23
C GLU A 1 -17.24 -49.07 4.04
N ARG A 2 -17.70 -48.32 3.06
CA ARG A 2 -16.96 -48.03 1.84
C ARG A 2 -16.01 -46.88 2.14
N MET A 3 -14.70 -47.14 2.23
CA MET A 3 -13.70 -46.09 2.32
C MET A 3 -13.77 -45.24 1.08
N VAL A 4 -14.14 -43.97 1.24
CA VAL A 4 -14.05 -42.97 0.18
C VAL A 4 -12.60 -42.47 0.19
N GLU A 5 -11.83 -42.86 -0.82
CA GLU A 5 -10.45 -42.35 -0.97
C GLU A 5 -10.51 -40.85 -1.24
N ALA A 6 -9.98 -40.06 -0.30
CA ALA A 6 -9.86 -38.61 -0.50
C ALA A 6 -8.89 -38.32 -1.65
N PRO A 7 -9.26 -37.49 -2.66
CA PRO A 7 -8.38 -37.14 -3.78
C PRO A 7 -7.02 -36.60 -3.35
N PHE A 8 -6.96 -36.03 -2.14
CA PHE A 8 -5.75 -35.50 -1.54
C PHE A 8 -4.67 -36.56 -1.34
N ILE A 9 -5.02 -37.79 -0.95
CA ILE A 9 -4.06 -38.86 -0.66
C ILE A 9 -3.29 -39.27 -1.92
N ASN A 10 -3.94 -39.25 -3.08
CA ASN A 10 -3.36 -39.73 -4.34
C ASN A 10 -2.80 -38.59 -5.24
N SER A 11 -3.00 -37.31 -4.87
CA SER A 11 -2.51 -36.19 -5.63
C SER A 11 -0.99 -36.03 -5.53
N LYS A 12 -0.31 -35.79 -6.65
CA LYS A 12 1.13 -35.49 -6.72
C LYS A 12 1.42 -34.02 -6.43
N ASN A 13 0.47 -33.17 -6.71
CA ASN A 13 0.53 -31.73 -6.48
C ASN A 13 -0.82 -31.30 -5.93
N PHE A 14 -0.82 -30.23 -5.16
CA PHE A 14 -2.02 -29.51 -4.78
C PHE A 14 -1.85 -28.02 -5.11
N VAL A 15 -2.96 -27.34 -5.24
CA VAL A 15 -3.00 -25.90 -5.54
C VAL A 15 -3.51 -25.19 -4.30
N MET A 16 -2.73 -24.25 -3.81
CA MET A 16 -3.12 -23.31 -2.77
C MET A 16 -3.66 -22.05 -3.45
N ASN A 17 -4.74 -21.53 -2.95
CA ASN A 17 -5.30 -20.28 -3.44
C ASN A 17 -5.20 -19.20 -2.37
N LEU A 18 -4.74 -18.02 -2.78
CA LEU A 18 -4.78 -16.82 -1.95
C LEU A 18 -6.22 -16.30 -1.88
N ASN A 19 -6.65 -15.85 -0.72
CA ASN A 19 -7.96 -15.22 -0.55
C ASN A 19 -8.06 -13.91 -1.33
N GLN A 20 -6.95 -13.16 -1.41
CA GLN A 20 -6.82 -11.97 -2.22
C GLN A 20 -5.68 -12.16 -3.20
N GLY A 21 -5.97 -12.07 -4.49
CA GLY A 21 -5.00 -12.28 -5.55
C GLY A 21 -4.02 -11.12 -5.65
N ASP A 22 -2.72 -11.46 -5.54
CA ASP A 22 -1.62 -10.53 -5.74
C ASP A 22 -0.37 -11.27 -6.22
N PHE A 23 0.22 -10.82 -7.32
CA PHE A 23 1.39 -11.48 -7.92
C PHE A 23 2.61 -11.46 -7.00
N THR A 24 2.82 -10.36 -6.28
CA THR A 24 3.96 -10.22 -5.37
C THR A 24 3.82 -11.17 -4.18
N THR A 25 2.63 -11.23 -3.58
CA THR A 25 2.33 -12.17 -2.49
C THR A 25 2.43 -13.63 -2.96
N ALA A 26 1.88 -13.96 -4.12
CA ALA A 26 1.98 -15.32 -4.68
C ALA A 26 3.45 -15.75 -4.90
N ASN A 27 4.29 -14.83 -5.39
CA ASN A 27 5.72 -15.10 -5.56
C ASN A 27 6.43 -15.27 -4.22
N ARG A 28 6.21 -14.37 -3.25
CA ARG A 28 6.77 -14.47 -1.90
C ARG A 28 6.41 -15.78 -1.22
N VAL A 29 5.15 -16.19 -1.28
CA VAL A 29 4.70 -17.48 -0.73
C VAL A 29 5.47 -18.64 -1.39
N SER A 30 5.61 -18.63 -2.71
CA SER A 30 6.34 -19.69 -3.42
C SER A 30 7.83 -19.72 -3.05
N GLU A 31 8.45 -18.57 -2.83
CA GLU A 31 9.84 -18.43 -2.40
C GLU A 31 10.05 -18.95 -0.95
N GLU A 32 9.17 -18.55 -0.01
CA GLU A 32 9.28 -19.03 1.38
C GLU A 32 9.07 -20.55 1.48
N ILE A 33 8.11 -21.11 0.76
CA ILE A 33 7.94 -22.56 0.67
C ILE A 33 9.20 -23.24 0.13
N ASN A 34 9.78 -22.67 -0.92
CA ASN A 34 11.01 -23.22 -1.52
C ASN A 34 12.24 -23.08 -0.61
N LYS A 35 12.30 -22.09 0.26
CA LYS A 35 13.35 -21.98 1.28
C LYS A 35 13.26 -23.10 2.32
N VAL A 36 12.04 -23.44 2.74
CA VAL A 36 11.81 -24.45 3.78
C VAL A 36 11.94 -25.88 3.23
N PHE A 37 11.32 -26.17 2.09
CA PHE A 37 11.20 -27.54 1.55
C PHE A 37 12.16 -27.86 0.41
N GLY A 38 12.90 -26.87 -0.06
CA GLY A 38 13.84 -27.00 -1.16
C GLY A 38 13.33 -26.45 -2.50
N PRO A 39 14.21 -26.29 -3.49
CA PRO A 39 13.91 -25.63 -4.74
C PRO A 39 12.87 -26.39 -5.57
N ASN A 40 12.03 -25.65 -6.27
CA ASN A 40 10.97 -26.18 -7.17
C ASN A 40 9.88 -27.02 -6.48
N VAL A 41 9.69 -26.88 -5.18
CA VAL A 41 8.56 -27.50 -4.46
C VAL A 41 7.31 -26.68 -4.68
N ALA A 42 7.41 -25.36 -4.62
CA ALA A 42 6.29 -24.45 -4.92
C ALA A 42 6.56 -23.59 -6.15
N LYS A 43 5.49 -23.29 -6.89
CA LYS A 43 5.52 -22.42 -8.07
C LYS A 43 4.22 -21.62 -8.13
N ALA A 44 4.31 -20.30 -8.20
CA ALA A 44 3.17 -19.45 -8.49
C ALA A 44 2.71 -19.71 -9.95
N LEU A 45 1.44 -20.00 -10.13
CA LEU A 45 0.81 -20.21 -11.45
C LEU A 45 0.21 -18.90 -11.96
N ASP A 46 -0.46 -18.19 -11.07
CA ASP A 46 -1.09 -16.90 -11.31
C ASP A 46 -1.12 -16.06 -10.03
N HIS A 47 -1.85 -14.93 -10.04
CA HIS A 47 -1.95 -14.00 -8.92
C HIS A 47 -2.67 -14.58 -7.69
N THR A 48 -3.38 -15.71 -7.84
CA THR A 48 -4.14 -16.36 -6.76
C THR A 48 -3.65 -17.76 -6.47
N SER A 49 -3.12 -18.47 -7.48
CA SER A 49 -2.90 -19.92 -7.42
C SER A 49 -1.42 -20.26 -7.35
N ILE A 50 -1.07 -21.10 -6.38
CA ILE A 50 0.29 -21.58 -6.15
C ILE A 50 0.26 -23.11 -6.17
N SER A 51 0.97 -23.71 -7.11
CA SER A 51 1.13 -25.17 -7.19
C SER A 51 2.24 -25.63 -6.26
N VAL A 52 1.93 -26.58 -5.39
CA VAL A 52 2.89 -27.16 -4.44
C VAL A 52 2.99 -28.65 -4.68
N ARG A 53 4.21 -29.13 -4.80
CA ARG A 53 4.50 -30.57 -4.97
C ARG A 53 4.36 -31.31 -3.66
N ALA A 54 3.46 -32.28 -3.62
CA ALA A 54 3.26 -33.13 -2.45
C ALA A 54 4.35 -34.21 -2.31
N PRO A 55 4.67 -34.67 -1.08
CA PRO A 55 5.46 -35.86 -0.86
C PRO A 55 4.85 -37.07 -1.53
N LYS A 56 5.69 -38.00 -2.00
CA LYS A 56 5.22 -39.24 -2.63
C LYS A 56 4.55 -40.19 -1.65
N ASP A 57 5.02 -40.18 -0.40
CA ASP A 57 4.51 -41.03 0.67
C ASP A 57 3.24 -40.37 1.28
N PRO A 58 2.07 -41.05 1.22
CA PRO A 58 0.83 -40.54 1.80
C PRO A 58 0.95 -40.25 3.32
N SER A 59 1.74 -40.99 4.05
CA SER A 59 1.92 -40.81 5.50
C SER A 59 2.58 -39.49 5.84
N GLN A 60 3.42 -38.93 4.95
CA GLN A 60 4.12 -37.68 5.14
C GLN A 60 3.30 -36.47 4.71
N LYS A 61 2.19 -36.65 3.98
CA LYS A 61 1.40 -35.53 3.43
C LYS A 61 0.77 -34.68 4.53
N VAL A 62 0.25 -35.31 5.57
CA VAL A 62 -0.37 -34.55 6.68
C VAL A 62 0.67 -33.72 7.42
N GLY A 63 1.83 -34.31 7.73
CA GLY A 63 2.92 -33.57 8.35
C GLY A 63 3.46 -32.43 7.47
N PHE A 64 3.56 -32.68 6.16
CA PHE A 64 3.96 -31.66 5.18
C PHE A 64 2.96 -30.49 5.15
N MET A 65 1.65 -30.77 5.16
CA MET A 65 0.62 -29.72 5.21
C MET A 65 0.67 -28.92 6.51
N SER A 66 0.88 -29.59 7.64
CA SER A 66 1.02 -28.92 8.93
C SER A 66 2.24 -27.98 8.97
N LEU A 67 3.35 -28.38 8.37
CA LEU A 67 4.51 -27.49 8.24
C LEU A 67 4.24 -26.33 7.30
N LEU A 68 3.54 -26.58 6.19
CA LEU A 68 3.18 -25.58 5.22
C LEU A 68 2.25 -24.49 5.80
N GLU A 69 1.28 -24.89 6.61
CA GLU A 69 0.34 -23.99 7.29
C GLU A 69 1.04 -23.06 8.30
N ASN A 70 2.18 -23.47 8.83
CA ASN A 70 2.96 -22.69 9.81
C ASN A 70 4.03 -21.80 9.18
N ILE A 71 4.12 -21.72 7.84
CA ILE A 71 5.04 -20.81 7.17
C ILE A 71 4.50 -19.39 7.26
N GLU A 72 5.24 -18.51 7.90
CA GLU A 72 4.95 -17.09 7.93
C GLU A 72 5.44 -16.42 6.66
N VAL A 73 4.55 -15.67 6.01
CA VAL A 73 4.86 -14.91 4.79
C VAL A 73 4.38 -13.48 4.96
N GLU A 74 5.26 -12.53 4.70
CA GLU A 74 4.90 -11.12 4.65
C GLU A 74 4.19 -10.81 3.33
N PRO A 75 2.87 -10.49 3.34
CA PRO A 75 2.15 -10.17 2.12
C PRO A 75 2.66 -8.84 1.52
N ALA A 76 2.36 -8.61 0.25
CA ALA A 76 2.55 -7.28 -0.33
C ALA A 76 1.64 -6.26 0.34
N SER A 77 2.05 -4.99 0.30
CA SER A 77 1.23 -3.91 0.80
C SER A 77 -0.16 -3.94 0.14
N PRO A 78 -1.24 -3.83 0.92
CA PRO A 78 -2.59 -3.85 0.36
C PRO A 78 -2.78 -2.68 -0.60
N ILE A 79 -3.58 -2.90 -1.63
CA ILE A 79 -3.94 -1.84 -2.59
C ILE A 79 -4.64 -0.72 -1.84
N ALA A 80 -4.17 0.51 -2.03
CA ALA A 80 -4.79 1.71 -1.50
C ALA A 80 -6.26 1.78 -1.93
N LYS A 81 -7.18 1.83 -0.96
CA LYS A 81 -8.62 1.83 -1.22
C LYS A 81 -9.35 2.75 -0.27
N VAL A 82 -10.20 3.62 -0.84
CA VAL A 82 -11.12 4.45 -0.07
C VAL A 82 -12.55 4.02 -0.36
N VAL A 83 -13.30 3.69 0.69
CA VAL A 83 -14.72 3.39 0.60
C VAL A 83 -15.48 4.50 1.31
N VAL A 84 -16.32 5.19 0.57
CA VAL A 84 -17.15 6.29 1.07
C VAL A 84 -18.61 5.88 1.00
N ASN A 85 -19.33 5.98 2.11
CA ASN A 85 -20.78 5.83 2.16
C ASN A 85 -21.42 7.21 2.38
N ALA A 86 -21.85 7.85 1.31
CA ALA A 86 -22.42 9.19 1.34
C ALA A 86 -23.71 9.28 2.19
N ARG A 87 -24.46 8.18 2.32
CA ARG A 87 -25.70 8.16 3.11
C ARG A 87 -25.47 8.18 4.61
N THR A 88 -24.42 7.49 5.07
CA THR A 88 -24.10 7.39 6.50
C THR A 88 -22.95 8.29 6.92
N GLY A 89 -22.26 8.93 5.97
CA GLY A 89 -21.04 9.71 6.24
C GLY A 89 -19.86 8.86 6.66
N THR A 90 -19.92 7.53 6.45
CA THR A 90 -18.84 6.64 6.85
C THR A 90 -17.75 6.60 5.78
N ILE A 91 -16.50 6.80 6.21
CA ILE A 91 -15.31 6.74 5.38
C ILE A 91 -14.41 5.64 5.91
N VAL A 92 -13.98 4.74 5.03
CA VAL A 92 -13.00 3.69 5.35
C VAL A 92 -11.81 3.86 4.43
N ILE A 93 -10.65 4.11 5.01
CA ILE A 93 -9.37 4.25 4.30
C ILE A 93 -8.59 2.97 4.55
N GLY A 94 -8.29 2.22 3.50
CA GLY A 94 -7.52 0.98 3.56
C GLY A 94 -6.23 1.11 2.75
N GLY A 95 -5.11 0.69 3.35
CA GLY A 95 -3.78 0.84 2.76
C GLY A 95 -3.21 2.24 2.89
N ASP A 96 -2.07 2.47 2.24
CA ASP A 96 -1.39 3.77 2.22
C ASP A 96 -1.94 4.62 1.06
N VAL A 97 -3.11 5.23 1.28
CA VAL A 97 -3.71 6.15 0.31
C VAL A 97 -3.04 7.51 0.42
N ARG A 98 -2.46 7.98 -0.68
CA ARG A 98 -1.80 9.29 -0.76
C ARG A 98 -2.56 10.23 -1.68
N VAL A 99 -2.45 11.52 -1.37
CA VAL A 99 -3.08 12.58 -2.15
C VAL A 99 -2.02 13.21 -3.06
N THR A 100 -2.33 13.30 -4.36
CA THR A 100 -1.52 14.04 -5.34
C THR A 100 -1.93 15.52 -5.34
N PRO A 101 -1.10 16.43 -5.87
CA PRO A 101 -1.42 17.86 -5.92
C PRO A 101 -2.80 18.12 -6.49
N ALA A 102 -3.65 18.73 -5.70
CA ALA A 102 -5.03 19.09 -6.07
C ALA A 102 -5.55 20.23 -5.20
N ALA A 103 -6.54 20.93 -5.69
CA ALA A 103 -7.27 21.94 -4.94
C ALA A 103 -8.75 21.67 -5.02
N VAL A 104 -9.42 21.57 -3.88
CA VAL A 104 -10.86 21.37 -3.76
C VAL A 104 -11.44 22.47 -2.91
N SER A 105 -12.52 23.08 -3.37
CA SER A 105 -13.29 24.07 -2.62
C SER A 105 -14.72 23.58 -2.47
N HIS A 106 -15.20 23.53 -1.22
CA HIS A 106 -16.56 23.16 -0.90
C HIS A 106 -17.14 24.12 0.15
N GLY A 107 -18.11 24.93 -0.25
CA GLY A 107 -18.67 25.99 0.60
C GLY A 107 -17.60 27.04 0.97
N SER A 108 -17.39 27.22 2.27
CA SER A 108 -16.35 28.12 2.81
C SER A 108 -15.00 27.44 3.03
N LEU A 109 -14.89 26.13 2.76
CA LEU A 109 -13.69 25.35 2.98
C LEU A 109 -12.95 25.13 1.66
N THR A 110 -11.64 25.40 1.66
CA THR A 110 -10.76 25.13 0.53
C THR A 110 -9.61 24.24 1.01
N VAL A 111 -9.44 23.09 0.37
CA VAL A 111 -8.34 22.15 0.59
C VAL A 111 -7.43 22.20 -0.63
N LYS A 112 -6.16 22.51 -0.42
CA LYS A 112 -5.14 22.57 -1.47
C LYS A 112 -3.99 21.66 -1.12
N VAL A 113 -3.64 20.76 -2.01
CA VAL A 113 -2.42 19.93 -1.93
C VAL A 113 -1.44 20.45 -2.96
N THR A 114 -0.28 20.90 -2.50
CA THR A 114 0.79 21.45 -3.35
C THR A 114 2.00 20.53 -3.31
N GLU A 115 2.79 20.57 -4.37
CA GLU A 115 4.10 19.94 -4.41
C GLU A 115 5.14 21.00 -4.05
N ASP A 116 5.70 20.91 -2.86
CA ASP A 116 6.81 21.79 -2.45
C ASP A 116 8.11 20.98 -2.60
N THR A 117 8.74 21.11 -3.74
CA THR A 117 10.07 20.54 -3.99
C THR A 117 11.13 21.51 -3.51
N ASN A 118 11.49 21.44 -2.25
CA ASN A 118 12.65 22.13 -1.75
C ASN A 118 13.91 21.35 -2.16
N THR A 119 14.37 21.60 -3.39
CA THR A 119 15.59 21.00 -3.88
C THR A 119 16.77 21.88 -3.44
N THR A 120 17.49 21.43 -2.43
CA THR A 120 18.78 22.05 -2.11
C THR A 120 19.78 21.61 -3.18
N PRO A 121 20.28 22.52 -4.04
CA PRO A 121 21.25 22.14 -5.06
C PRO A 121 22.51 21.60 -4.40
N GLY A 122 23.00 20.47 -4.89
CA GLY A 122 24.27 19.91 -4.45
C GLY A 122 25.40 20.92 -4.65
N GLN A 123 26.20 21.13 -3.64
CA GLN A 123 27.38 22.03 -3.72
C GLN A 123 28.62 21.19 -3.96
N THR A 124 29.41 21.63 -4.94
CA THR A 124 30.73 21.07 -5.20
C THR A 124 31.76 22.09 -4.77
N LEU A 125 32.53 21.74 -3.76
CA LEU A 125 33.66 22.57 -3.29
C LEU A 125 34.94 22.16 -4.03
N TYR A 126 35.64 23.14 -4.57
CA TYR A 126 36.93 22.96 -5.23
C TYR A 126 38.04 23.51 -4.35
N ASP A 127 39.19 22.87 -4.37
CA ASP A 127 40.41 23.42 -3.77
C ASP A 127 41.03 24.51 -4.67
N ASP A 128 42.06 25.19 -4.17
CA ASP A 128 42.80 26.23 -4.91
C ASP A 128 43.52 25.69 -6.18
N ALA A 129 43.60 24.37 -6.32
CA ALA A 129 44.16 23.68 -7.47
C ALA A 129 43.09 23.21 -8.47
N GLY A 130 41.80 23.47 -8.18
CA GLY A 130 40.65 23.11 -9.03
C GLY A 130 40.16 21.66 -8.88
N ASN A 131 40.61 20.93 -7.84
CA ASN A 131 40.14 19.58 -7.57
C ASN A 131 38.88 19.60 -6.67
N VAL A 132 37.98 18.65 -6.93
CA VAL A 132 36.79 18.48 -6.10
C VAL A 132 37.18 17.90 -4.72
N THR A 133 37.02 18.70 -3.68
CA THR A 133 37.29 18.29 -2.29
C THR A 133 36.07 17.68 -1.58
N THR A 134 34.87 18.15 -1.91
CA THR A 134 33.63 17.63 -1.38
C THR A 134 32.51 17.81 -2.40
N ALA A 135 31.81 16.75 -2.73
CA ALA A 135 30.57 16.81 -3.50
C ALA A 135 29.41 16.37 -2.60
N THR A 136 28.51 17.30 -2.32
CA THR A 136 27.27 16.97 -1.60
C THR A 136 26.19 16.66 -2.63
N ALA A 137 25.59 15.48 -2.55
CA ALA A 137 24.47 15.15 -3.42
C ALA A 137 23.28 16.09 -3.14
N ALA A 138 22.53 16.43 -4.18
CA ALA A 138 21.29 17.16 -4.02
C ALA A 138 20.32 16.32 -3.14
N THR A 139 19.87 16.90 -2.04
CA THR A 139 18.91 16.25 -1.14
C THR A 139 17.55 16.88 -1.39
N THR A 140 16.56 16.08 -1.70
CA THR A 140 15.17 16.50 -1.77
C THR A 140 14.53 16.10 -0.45
N GLU A 141 14.32 17.06 0.43
CA GLU A 141 13.54 16.85 1.65
C GLU A 141 12.10 17.31 1.39
N ALA A 142 11.15 16.42 1.59
CA ALA A 142 9.74 16.74 1.61
C ALA A 142 9.40 17.20 3.04
N ASP A 143 9.30 18.49 3.25
CA ASP A 143 8.94 19.06 4.54
C ASP A 143 7.45 19.38 4.56
N SER A 144 6.73 18.77 5.50
CA SER A 144 5.28 18.95 5.66
C SER A 144 5.02 20.28 6.38
N LYS A 145 4.75 21.34 5.64
CA LYS A 145 4.40 22.64 6.20
C LYS A 145 2.91 22.92 6.07
N VAL A 146 2.22 22.94 7.20
CA VAL A 146 0.84 23.40 7.29
C VAL A 146 0.82 24.91 7.49
N GLU A 147 0.43 25.68 6.51
CA GLU A 147 0.16 27.11 6.68
C GLU A 147 -1.34 27.35 6.84
N ALA A 148 -1.74 27.76 8.04
CA ALA A 148 -3.07 28.27 8.32
C ALA A 148 -3.13 29.76 8.04
N GLY A 149 -3.62 30.15 6.88
CA GLY A 149 -3.88 31.56 6.56
C GLY A 149 -5.20 32.03 7.14
N ALA A 150 -5.16 33.00 8.04
CA ALA A 150 -6.34 33.63 8.61
C ALA A 150 -6.98 34.60 7.61
N ALA A 151 -8.04 34.17 6.91
CA ALA A 151 -9.07 35.02 6.35
C ALA A 151 -10.30 34.18 5.99
N THR A 152 -11.41 34.37 6.64
CA THR A 152 -12.83 34.03 6.33
C THR A 152 -13.20 32.81 5.45
N ALA A 153 -12.25 32.12 4.85
CA ALA A 153 -12.36 30.79 4.25
C ALA A 153 -11.24 29.95 4.82
N SER A 154 -11.55 28.82 5.48
CA SER A 154 -10.53 27.91 5.97
C SER A 154 -9.86 27.24 4.78
N ALA A 155 -8.65 27.69 4.42
CA ALA A 155 -7.84 27.09 3.38
C ALA A 155 -6.79 26.18 4.03
N PHE A 156 -6.77 24.91 3.63
CA PHE A 156 -5.75 23.94 4.04
C PHE A 156 -4.83 23.66 2.87
N VAL A 157 -3.54 23.77 3.14
CA VAL A 157 -2.50 23.42 2.19
C VAL A 157 -1.78 22.21 2.74
N PHE A 158 -1.71 21.13 1.95
CA PHE A 158 -0.99 19.92 2.25
C PHE A 158 0.05 19.68 1.16
N ASP A 159 1.14 19.02 1.54
CA ASP A 159 2.17 18.63 0.59
C ASP A 159 1.75 17.44 -0.25
N ALA A 160 2.33 17.32 -1.44
CA ALA A 160 2.12 16.17 -2.30
C ALA A 160 2.60 14.88 -1.61
N GLY A 161 1.79 13.81 -1.70
CA GLY A 161 2.10 12.54 -1.06
C GLY A 161 1.70 12.46 0.41
N THR A 162 1.05 13.50 0.95
CA THR A 162 0.45 13.44 2.28
C THR A 162 -0.56 12.29 2.34
N SER A 163 -0.57 11.58 3.47
CA SER A 163 -1.55 10.52 3.72
C SER A 163 -2.97 11.09 3.71
N LEU A 164 -3.89 10.39 3.06
CA LEU A 164 -5.30 10.80 3.10
C LEU A 164 -5.86 10.82 4.53
N ALA A 165 -5.33 9.99 5.42
CA ALA A 165 -5.72 9.98 6.83
C ALA A 165 -5.40 11.32 7.49
N ASP A 166 -4.21 11.87 7.28
CA ASP A 166 -3.79 13.16 7.84
C ASP A 166 -4.67 14.31 7.30
N VAL A 167 -5.04 14.25 6.02
CA VAL A 167 -5.95 15.23 5.41
C VAL A 167 -7.34 15.14 6.06
N VAL A 168 -7.87 13.95 6.28
CA VAL A 168 -9.16 13.72 6.92
C VAL A 168 -9.15 14.20 8.37
N ASP A 169 -8.07 13.92 9.11
CA ASP A 169 -7.92 14.34 10.51
C ASP A 169 -7.84 15.87 10.63
N ALA A 170 -7.10 16.53 9.75
CA ALA A 170 -7.03 17.97 9.71
C ALA A 170 -8.38 18.62 9.39
N ILE A 171 -9.14 18.06 8.45
CA ILE A 171 -10.47 18.54 8.12
C ILE A 171 -11.47 18.32 9.28
N ASN A 172 -11.37 17.17 9.98
CA ASN A 172 -12.19 16.88 11.15
C ASN A 172 -11.89 17.82 12.32
N ALA A 173 -10.62 18.21 12.52
CA ALA A 173 -10.21 19.10 13.59
C ALA A 173 -10.90 20.48 13.55
N ILE A 174 -11.41 20.89 12.38
CA ILE A 174 -12.14 22.16 12.21
C ILE A 174 -13.63 22.03 12.53
N GLY A 175 -14.12 20.81 12.75
CA GLY A 175 -15.54 20.60 13.03
C GLY A 175 -16.43 20.62 11.78
N THR A 176 -15.90 20.23 10.62
CA THR A 176 -16.69 20.04 9.40
C THR A 176 -17.70 18.93 9.55
N THR A 177 -18.80 19.01 8.79
CA THR A 177 -19.78 17.94 8.81
C THR A 177 -19.28 16.73 8.02
N SER A 178 -19.74 15.54 8.39
CA SER A 178 -19.41 14.32 7.63
C SER A 178 -19.87 14.39 6.16
N ALA A 179 -20.89 15.18 5.85
CA ALA A 179 -21.36 15.40 4.48
C ALA A 179 -20.36 16.23 3.66
N ASP A 180 -19.78 17.28 4.25
CA ASP A 180 -18.77 18.12 3.59
C ASP A 180 -17.49 17.30 3.31
N LEU A 181 -17.10 16.47 4.27
CA LEU A 181 -15.93 15.58 4.16
C LEU A 181 -16.10 14.56 3.02
N VAL A 182 -17.30 13.96 2.92
CA VAL A 182 -17.65 13.06 1.81
C VAL A 182 -17.57 13.79 0.48
N ALA A 183 -18.14 15.00 0.37
CA ALA A 183 -18.12 15.78 -0.86
C ALA A 183 -16.69 16.13 -1.31
N ILE A 184 -15.81 16.49 -0.37
CA ILE A 184 -14.39 16.77 -0.64
C ILE A 184 -13.68 15.51 -1.14
N LEU A 185 -13.88 14.36 -0.50
CA LEU A 185 -13.27 13.09 -0.91
C LEU A 185 -13.76 12.60 -2.27
N GLU A 186 -15.05 12.77 -2.57
CA GLU A 186 -15.62 12.48 -3.89
C GLU A 186 -15.01 13.38 -4.97
N ALA A 187 -14.81 14.67 -4.67
CA ALA A 187 -14.16 15.60 -5.57
C ALA A 187 -12.69 15.24 -5.82
N LEU A 188 -11.92 14.90 -4.77
CA LEU A 188 -10.53 14.43 -4.90
C LEU A 188 -10.45 13.14 -5.72
N ARG A 189 -11.37 12.22 -5.51
CA ARG A 189 -11.45 10.97 -6.28
C ARG A 189 -11.78 11.26 -7.74
N ALA A 190 -12.76 12.12 -8.02
CA ALA A 190 -13.16 12.51 -9.38
C ALA A 190 -12.02 13.23 -10.12
N ALA A 191 -11.23 14.02 -9.40
CA ALA A 191 -10.02 14.66 -9.94
C ALA A 191 -8.84 13.69 -10.15
N GLY A 192 -8.96 12.42 -9.73
CA GLY A 192 -7.87 11.45 -9.79
C GLY A 192 -6.72 11.75 -8.83
N ALA A 193 -6.96 12.53 -7.79
CA ALA A 193 -5.96 12.96 -6.82
C ALA A 193 -5.67 11.90 -5.74
N LEU A 194 -6.40 10.79 -5.70
CA LEU A 194 -6.19 9.68 -4.76
C LEU A 194 -5.44 8.54 -5.45
N ARG A 195 -4.31 8.11 -4.85
CA ARG A 195 -3.50 6.98 -5.30
C ARG A 195 -3.15 6.05 -4.15
#